data_39f80b643203a5c3be104550705206e6
#
_entry.id   39f80b643203a5c3be104550705206e6
#
_cell.length_a   1.000
_cell.length_b   1.000
_cell.length_c   1.000
_cell.angle_alpha   90.00
_cell.angle_beta   90.00
_cell.angle_gamma   90.00
#
_symmetry.space_group_name_H-M   'P 1'
#
loop_
_entity.id
_entity.type
_entity.pdbx_description
1 polymer ?
#
loop_
_entity_poly.entity_id
_entity_poly.type
_entity_poly.pdbx_seq_one_letter_code
_entity_poly.pdbx_strand_id
1 'polypeptide(L)'
;MDLDRAVSENADALFRSVRKLPSKSAKETGPEWDDLTFQFGPRAYLCADENRVLGFASTHIEAERLVTKFGKTYSKPLTPSGGVFYLIEQGRNEINCHTVTLPPATILGDETLSLHYGGGSREWHQDFVGKLRRRNHGLSIFEGRPGTGKTFYLRHLMGLLKESHRFYFIPTSTMGVLSKPEFIGFWADQRRTHVNRRFVVILEDSDAALMTRGSDNREQVSAILNLSDGMLADFLRLQIICTINCSAADIDPALLRPGRLLCHRVFRRLDYNDAIRLAESLGRKLPQASDYSLAEVFAGHETDEINRPRIGFAA
;
A
#
# COMPACT_ATOMS: atom_id res chain seq x y z
N MET A 1 -8.90 -10.29 -16.21
CA MET A 1 -9.43 -10.75 -17.53
C MET A 1 -10.79 -11.40 -17.32
N ASP A 2 -11.64 -11.33 -18.31
CA ASP A 2 -12.91 -12.09 -18.35
C ASP A 2 -12.67 -13.44 -19.04
N LEU A 3 -12.14 -14.39 -18.27
CA LEU A 3 -11.72 -15.68 -18.79
C LEU A 3 -12.90 -16.56 -19.20
N ASP A 4 -14.03 -16.48 -18.49
CA ASP A 4 -15.24 -17.25 -18.83
C ASP A 4 -15.78 -16.83 -20.19
N ARG A 5 -15.85 -15.51 -20.43
CA ARG A 5 -16.25 -14.97 -21.73
C ARG A 5 -15.24 -15.32 -22.82
N ALA A 6 -13.93 -15.24 -22.53
CA ALA A 6 -12.90 -15.61 -23.48
C ALA A 6 -12.99 -17.07 -23.90
N VAL A 7 -13.24 -18.01 -22.96
CA VAL A 7 -13.45 -19.44 -23.25
C VAL A 7 -14.72 -19.65 -24.05
N SER A 8 -15.83 -19.01 -23.65
CA SER A 8 -17.11 -19.15 -24.35
C SER A 8 -17.06 -18.70 -25.82
N GLU A 9 -16.38 -17.56 -26.08
CA GLU A 9 -16.30 -16.99 -27.45
C GLU A 9 -15.18 -17.62 -28.30
N ASN A 10 -14.23 -18.37 -27.73
CA ASN A 10 -13.12 -18.99 -28.46
C ASN A 10 -12.96 -20.48 -28.12
N ALA A 11 -14.09 -21.18 -27.93
CA ALA A 11 -14.06 -22.60 -27.53
C ALA A 11 -13.29 -23.47 -28.55
N ASP A 12 -13.43 -23.20 -29.84
CA ASP A 12 -12.77 -23.94 -30.93
C ASP A 12 -11.25 -23.68 -30.96
N ALA A 13 -10.79 -22.56 -30.43
CA ALA A 13 -9.36 -22.19 -30.32
C ALA A 13 -8.74 -22.63 -29.00
N LEU A 14 -9.50 -23.10 -28.02
CA LEU A 14 -9.01 -23.49 -26.73
C LEU A 14 -8.14 -24.76 -26.84
N PHE A 15 -6.84 -24.60 -26.67
CA PHE A 15 -5.85 -25.67 -26.78
C PHE A 15 -5.60 -26.35 -25.42
N ARG A 16 -5.55 -25.57 -24.35
CA ARG A 16 -5.27 -26.06 -22.99
C ARG A 16 -5.99 -25.18 -21.98
N SER A 17 -6.50 -25.81 -20.92
CA SER A 17 -7.04 -25.08 -19.78
C SER A 17 -6.57 -25.73 -18.48
N VAL A 18 -6.25 -24.91 -17.48
CA VAL A 18 -5.96 -25.30 -16.12
C VAL A 18 -6.96 -24.66 -15.18
N ARG A 19 -7.54 -25.43 -14.28
CA ARG A 19 -8.45 -24.93 -13.25
C ARG A 19 -7.84 -25.18 -11.87
N LYS A 20 -8.04 -24.23 -10.96
CA LYS A 20 -7.69 -24.36 -9.55
C LYS A 20 -8.96 -24.37 -8.69
N LEU A 21 -8.89 -25.08 -7.58
CA LEU A 21 -9.89 -24.94 -6.52
C LEU A 21 -9.43 -23.80 -5.60
N PRO A 22 -10.29 -22.81 -5.33
CA PRO A 22 -9.98 -21.78 -4.35
C PRO A 22 -9.72 -22.42 -2.98
N SER A 23 -8.81 -21.84 -2.19
CA SER A 23 -8.47 -22.35 -0.87
C SER A 23 -9.71 -22.41 0.04
N LYS A 24 -9.70 -23.32 1.01
CA LYS A 24 -10.83 -23.81 1.83
C LYS A 24 -11.88 -22.83 2.40
N SER A 25 -11.71 -21.53 2.26
CA SER A 25 -12.69 -20.52 2.69
C SER A 25 -13.82 -20.21 1.67
N ALA A 26 -13.70 -20.68 0.45
CA ALA A 26 -14.64 -20.42 -0.61
C ALA A 26 -15.51 -21.66 -0.91
N LYS A 27 -16.40 -22.02 0.01
CA LYS A 27 -17.36 -23.11 -0.18
C LYS A 27 -18.44 -22.84 -1.25
N GLU A 28 -18.48 -21.64 -1.82
CA GLU A 28 -19.55 -21.17 -2.74
C GLU A 28 -19.09 -20.89 -4.17
N THR A 29 -17.80 -20.87 -4.45
CA THR A 29 -17.26 -20.64 -5.80
C THR A 29 -16.75 -21.96 -6.37
N GLY A 30 -17.23 -22.33 -7.57
CA GLY A 30 -16.73 -23.49 -8.32
C GLY A 30 -15.25 -23.33 -8.73
N PRO A 31 -14.69 -24.33 -9.47
CA PRO A 31 -13.30 -24.24 -9.93
C PRO A 31 -13.08 -23.00 -10.81
N GLU A 32 -12.04 -22.24 -10.49
CA GLU A 32 -11.63 -21.04 -11.21
C GLU A 32 -10.58 -21.36 -12.28
N TRP A 33 -10.51 -20.54 -13.32
CA TRP A 33 -9.45 -20.67 -14.33
C TRP A 33 -8.11 -20.22 -13.74
N ASP A 34 -7.09 -21.03 -13.92
CA ASP A 34 -5.73 -20.71 -13.50
C ASP A 34 -4.85 -20.28 -14.69
N ASP A 35 -4.93 -21.03 -15.78
CA ASP A 35 -4.21 -20.74 -17.03
C ASP A 35 -5.02 -21.26 -18.23
N LEU A 36 -5.05 -20.46 -19.29
CA LEU A 36 -5.70 -20.77 -20.54
C LEU A 36 -4.72 -20.61 -21.68
N THR A 37 -4.67 -21.57 -22.59
CA THR A 37 -3.92 -21.45 -23.84
C THR A 37 -4.87 -21.59 -25.02
N PHE A 38 -4.86 -20.60 -25.90
CA PHE A 38 -5.62 -20.60 -27.15
C PHE A 38 -4.67 -20.73 -28.33
N GLN A 39 -5.08 -21.47 -29.35
CA GLN A 39 -4.34 -21.59 -30.62
C GLN A 39 -5.16 -20.91 -31.74
N PHE A 40 -4.68 -19.79 -32.25
CA PHE A 40 -5.32 -19.00 -33.29
C PHE A 40 -4.77 -19.28 -34.70
N GLY A 41 -3.79 -20.19 -34.81
CA GLY A 41 -3.16 -20.60 -36.07
C GLY A 41 -2.06 -21.63 -35.84
N PRO A 42 -1.44 -22.16 -36.88
CA PRO A 42 -0.44 -23.23 -36.78
C PRO A 42 0.76 -22.88 -35.91
N ARG A 43 1.08 -21.60 -35.81
CA ARG A 43 2.21 -21.05 -35.02
C ARG A 43 1.81 -19.83 -34.21
N ALA A 44 0.53 -19.67 -33.87
CA ALA A 44 0.00 -18.52 -33.17
C ALA A 44 -0.75 -19.00 -31.92
N TYR A 45 -0.19 -18.72 -30.76
CA TYR A 45 -0.73 -19.12 -29.47
C TYR A 45 -0.88 -17.91 -28.56
N LEU A 46 -1.84 -17.97 -27.66
CA LEU A 46 -2.06 -16.98 -26.64
C LEU A 46 -2.30 -17.66 -25.30
N CYS A 47 -1.48 -17.35 -24.30
CA CYS A 47 -1.69 -17.78 -22.92
C CYS A 47 -2.27 -16.63 -22.11
N ALA A 48 -3.31 -16.90 -21.34
CA ALA A 48 -3.99 -15.91 -20.51
C ALA A 48 -4.30 -16.46 -19.12
N ASP A 49 -4.04 -15.66 -18.10
CA ASP A 49 -4.54 -15.83 -16.74
C ASP A 49 -5.34 -14.58 -16.32
N GLU A 50 -5.79 -14.50 -15.08
CA GLU A 50 -6.57 -13.35 -14.59
C GLU A 50 -5.84 -12.01 -14.76
N ASN A 51 -4.50 -12.00 -14.73
CA ASN A 51 -3.69 -10.80 -14.62
C ASN A 51 -2.82 -10.48 -15.85
N ARG A 52 -2.60 -11.45 -16.74
CA ARG A 52 -1.69 -11.29 -17.88
C ARG A 52 -2.17 -12.02 -19.14
N VAL A 53 -1.67 -11.55 -20.25
CA VAL A 53 -1.82 -12.16 -21.58
C VAL A 53 -0.46 -12.24 -22.23
N LEU A 54 -0.07 -13.40 -22.73
CA LEU A 54 1.18 -13.66 -23.45
C LEU A 54 0.85 -14.16 -24.85
N GLY A 55 1.40 -13.53 -25.87
CA GLY A 55 1.26 -13.94 -27.26
C GLY A 55 2.53 -14.58 -27.80
N PHE A 56 2.39 -15.69 -28.50
CA PHE A 56 3.45 -16.42 -29.18
C PHE A 56 3.09 -16.52 -30.64
N ALA A 57 3.93 -16.01 -31.52
CA ALA A 57 3.71 -16.08 -32.97
C ALA A 57 5.05 -16.13 -33.72
N SER A 58 4.98 -16.38 -35.04
CA SER A 58 6.18 -16.41 -35.88
C SER A 58 6.85 -15.04 -36.03
N THR A 59 6.10 -13.94 -35.81
CA THR A 59 6.61 -12.57 -35.88
C THR A 59 6.16 -11.79 -34.65
N HIS A 60 6.99 -10.80 -34.27
CA HIS A 60 6.66 -9.88 -33.17
C HIS A 60 5.33 -9.12 -33.41
N ILE A 61 5.12 -8.67 -34.65
CA ILE A 61 3.90 -7.92 -35.04
C ILE A 61 2.64 -8.77 -34.82
N GLU A 62 2.69 -10.03 -35.20
CA GLU A 62 1.57 -10.96 -35.00
C GLU A 62 1.33 -11.25 -33.52
N ALA A 63 2.36 -11.48 -32.72
CA ALA A 63 2.25 -11.66 -31.28
C ALA A 63 1.64 -10.43 -30.60
N GLU A 64 2.11 -9.23 -30.93
CA GLU A 64 1.59 -7.97 -30.42
C GLU A 64 0.12 -7.75 -30.80
N ARG A 65 -0.24 -8.06 -32.03
CA ARG A 65 -1.63 -7.96 -32.51
C ARG A 65 -2.56 -8.91 -31.75
N LEU A 66 -2.14 -10.15 -31.49
CA LEU A 66 -2.92 -11.12 -30.73
C LEU A 66 -3.14 -10.64 -29.30
N VAL A 67 -2.09 -10.24 -28.59
CA VAL A 67 -2.16 -9.75 -27.22
C VAL A 67 -3.04 -8.51 -27.13
N THR A 68 -2.86 -7.56 -28.05
CA THR A 68 -3.61 -6.30 -28.06
C THR A 68 -5.10 -6.54 -28.33
N LYS A 69 -5.43 -7.37 -29.32
CA LYS A 69 -6.82 -7.70 -29.67
C LYS A 69 -7.49 -8.42 -28.50
N PHE A 70 -6.87 -9.47 -27.98
CA PHE A 70 -7.41 -10.26 -26.87
C PHE A 70 -7.57 -9.42 -25.60
N GLY A 71 -6.54 -8.65 -25.23
CA GLY A 71 -6.59 -7.76 -24.08
C GLY A 71 -7.74 -6.74 -24.19
N LYS A 72 -7.88 -6.05 -25.34
CA LYS A 72 -8.99 -5.11 -25.55
C LYS A 72 -10.37 -5.75 -25.47
N THR A 73 -10.51 -6.99 -25.93
CA THR A 73 -11.81 -7.68 -26.00
C THR A 73 -12.22 -8.24 -24.64
N TYR A 74 -11.28 -8.81 -23.89
CA TYR A 74 -11.58 -9.58 -22.66
C TYR A 74 -11.04 -8.93 -21.37
N SER A 75 -10.47 -7.72 -21.42
CA SER A 75 -10.18 -6.99 -20.18
C SER A 75 -11.47 -6.67 -19.45
N LYS A 76 -11.60 -7.10 -18.21
CA LYS A 76 -12.65 -6.57 -17.34
C LYS A 76 -12.35 -5.09 -17.11
N PRO A 77 -13.35 -4.20 -17.17
CA PRO A 77 -13.14 -2.83 -16.72
C PRO A 77 -12.56 -2.89 -15.31
N LEU A 78 -11.44 -2.21 -15.10
CA LEU A 78 -10.87 -2.09 -13.77
C LEU A 78 -11.96 -1.49 -12.89
N THR A 79 -12.44 -2.26 -11.92
CA THR A 79 -13.33 -1.72 -10.90
C THR A 79 -12.63 -0.48 -10.35
N PRO A 80 -13.29 0.69 -10.28
CA PRO A 80 -12.67 1.87 -9.72
C PRO A 80 -12.08 1.52 -8.36
N SER A 81 -10.76 1.48 -8.26
CA SER A 81 -10.08 1.17 -6.99
C SER A 81 -9.53 2.45 -6.39
N GLY A 82 -9.53 2.54 -5.06
CA GLY A 82 -8.86 3.59 -4.32
C GLY A 82 -7.34 3.50 -4.39
N GLY A 83 -6.80 2.54 -5.15
CA GLY A 83 -5.38 2.24 -5.27
C GLY A 83 -5.09 0.78 -4.92
N VAL A 84 -3.83 0.42 -5.03
CA VAL A 84 -3.32 -0.90 -4.63
C VAL A 84 -2.03 -0.74 -3.84
N PHE A 85 -1.76 -1.68 -2.94
CA PHE A 85 -0.45 -1.85 -2.34
C PHE A 85 -0.03 -3.33 -2.43
N TYR A 86 1.25 -3.55 -2.24
CA TYR A 86 1.87 -4.87 -2.33
C TYR A 86 2.37 -5.27 -0.94
N LEU A 87 1.71 -6.26 -0.33
CA LEU A 87 2.13 -6.83 0.94
C LEU A 87 3.37 -7.67 0.72
N ILE A 88 4.47 -7.33 1.40
CA ILE A 88 5.72 -8.09 1.36
C ILE A 88 5.68 -9.20 2.40
N GLU A 89 5.95 -10.41 1.95
CA GLU A 89 6.08 -11.59 2.78
C GLU A 89 7.44 -12.25 2.57
N GLN A 90 8.01 -12.74 3.66
CA GLN A 90 9.26 -13.50 3.60
C GLN A 90 8.97 -14.97 3.34
N GLY A 91 9.39 -15.48 2.17
CA GLY A 91 9.48 -16.91 1.88
C GLY A 91 10.75 -17.53 2.47
N ARG A 92 11.01 -18.82 2.17
CA ARG A 92 12.20 -19.53 2.69
C ARG A 92 13.51 -18.95 2.15
N ASN A 93 13.59 -18.67 0.84
CA ASN A 93 14.77 -18.13 0.16
C ASN A 93 14.42 -17.01 -0.81
N GLU A 94 13.25 -16.44 -0.71
CA GLU A 94 12.76 -15.41 -1.61
C GLU A 94 11.83 -14.44 -0.88
N ILE A 95 11.61 -13.29 -1.48
CA ILE A 95 10.64 -12.31 -1.03
C ILE A 95 9.48 -12.32 -2.00
N ASN A 96 8.29 -12.59 -1.48
CA ASN A 96 7.05 -12.55 -2.22
C ASN A 96 6.28 -11.26 -1.97
N CYS A 97 5.43 -10.87 -2.90
CA CYS A 97 4.50 -9.77 -2.69
C CYS A 97 3.10 -10.12 -3.21
N HIS A 98 2.09 -9.79 -2.41
CA HIS A 98 0.68 -10.00 -2.71
C HIS A 98 -0.02 -8.67 -2.95
N THR A 99 -0.84 -8.61 -3.99
CA THR A 99 -1.59 -7.39 -4.32
C THR A 99 -2.81 -7.27 -3.42
N VAL A 100 -2.97 -6.10 -2.79
CA VAL A 100 -4.14 -5.74 -1.98
C VAL A 100 -4.79 -4.51 -2.60
N THR A 101 -6.09 -4.61 -2.94
CA THR A 101 -6.86 -3.52 -3.56
C THR A 101 -7.58 -2.70 -2.48
N LEU A 102 -7.49 -1.38 -2.59
CA LEU A 102 -8.16 -0.45 -1.69
C LEU A 102 -9.53 -0.02 -2.25
N PRO A 103 -10.52 0.25 -1.37
CA PRO A 103 -11.81 0.80 -1.76
C PRO A 103 -11.67 2.16 -2.47
N PRO A 104 -12.58 2.51 -3.42
CA PRO A 104 -12.53 3.78 -4.15
C PRO A 104 -12.59 5.04 -3.27
N ALA A 105 -13.30 4.98 -2.16
CA ALA A 105 -13.52 6.11 -1.23
C ALA A 105 -12.28 6.56 -0.44
N THR A 106 -11.09 6.04 -0.74
CA THR A 106 -9.86 6.40 0.00
C THR A 106 -9.21 7.70 -0.45
N ILE A 107 -9.62 8.27 -1.59
CA ILE A 107 -9.04 9.52 -2.11
C ILE A 107 -9.81 10.72 -1.54
N LEU A 108 -9.11 11.60 -0.83
CA LEU A 108 -9.66 12.79 -0.20
C LEU A 108 -9.53 14.01 -1.11
N GLY A 109 -10.56 14.84 -1.15
CA GLY A 109 -10.46 16.20 -1.71
C GLY A 109 -9.77 17.15 -0.74
N ASP A 110 -9.39 18.33 -1.24
CA ASP A 110 -8.66 19.35 -0.47
C ASP A 110 -9.41 19.81 0.79
N GLU A 111 -10.74 19.98 0.70
CA GLU A 111 -11.58 20.36 1.84
C GLU A 111 -11.59 19.27 2.90
N THR A 112 -11.73 18.02 2.48
CA THR A 112 -11.73 16.87 3.38
C THR A 112 -10.37 16.70 4.07
N LEU A 113 -9.26 16.98 3.37
CA LEU A 113 -7.93 17.00 3.98
C LEU A 113 -7.82 18.03 5.10
N SER A 114 -8.37 19.24 4.87
CA SER A 114 -8.38 20.31 5.88
C SER A 114 -9.27 19.95 7.08
N LEU A 115 -10.42 19.33 6.84
CA LEU A 115 -11.29 18.84 7.92
C LEU A 115 -10.65 17.71 8.75
N HIS A 116 -9.91 16.81 8.10
CA HIS A 116 -9.30 15.65 8.80
C HIS A 116 -8.04 15.98 9.57
N TYR A 117 -7.25 16.96 9.09
CA TYR A 117 -5.88 17.19 9.60
C TYR A 117 -5.63 18.64 10.02
N GLY A 118 -6.67 19.48 10.06
CA GLY A 118 -6.62 20.88 10.48
C GLY A 118 -6.01 21.82 9.46
N GLY A 119 -5.89 23.08 9.86
CA GLY A 119 -5.33 24.15 9.02
C GLY A 119 -3.88 23.87 8.58
N GLY A 120 -3.51 24.31 7.37
CA GLY A 120 -2.16 24.10 6.80
C GLY A 120 -1.89 22.68 6.28
N SER A 121 -2.86 21.77 6.41
CA SER A 121 -2.70 20.38 5.93
C SER A 121 -2.67 20.28 4.40
N ARG A 122 -3.38 21.18 3.71
CA ARG A 122 -3.42 21.24 2.25
C ARG A 122 -2.06 21.61 1.67
N GLU A 123 -1.46 22.69 2.15
CA GLU A 123 -0.15 23.19 1.70
C GLU A 123 0.94 22.15 1.98
N TRP A 124 0.92 21.59 3.18
CA TRP A 124 1.82 20.50 3.53
C TRP A 124 1.65 19.29 2.61
N HIS A 125 0.40 18.88 2.33
CA HIS A 125 0.10 17.74 1.46
C HIS A 125 0.66 17.99 0.04
N GLN A 126 0.44 19.18 -0.53
CA GLN A 126 0.93 19.53 -1.86
C GLN A 126 2.46 19.52 -1.92
N ASP A 127 3.15 20.06 -0.91
CA ASP A 127 4.60 20.02 -0.81
C ASP A 127 5.11 18.56 -0.69
N PHE A 128 4.49 17.77 0.17
CA PHE A 128 4.88 16.37 0.39
C PHE A 128 4.68 15.51 -0.86
N VAL A 129 3.54 15.61 -1.52
CA VAL A 129 3.29 14.93 -2.81
C VAL A 129 4.29 15.39 -3.87
N GLY A 130 4.60 16.70 -3.91
CA GLY A 130 5.64 17.25 -4.77
C GLY A 130 7.01 16.63 -4.49
N LYS A 131 7.39 16.45 -3.23
CA LYS A 131 8.64 15.77 -2.83
C LYS A 131 8.66 14.30 -3.27
N LEU A 132 7.57 13.55 -3.06
CA LEU A 132 7.46 12.16 -3.52
C LEU A 132 7.63 12.04 -5.03
N ARG A 133 7.11 12.99 -5.79
CA ARG A 133 7.22 13.01 -7.25
C ARG A 133 8.61 13.43 -7.76
N ARG A 134 9.36 14.25 -7.03
CA ARG A 134 10.68 14.74 -7.45
C ARG A 134 11.84 13.89 -6.96
N ARG A 135 11.79 13.40 -5.74
CA ARG A 135 12.87 12.62 -5.12
C ARG A 135 12.78 11.15 -5.54
N ASN A 136 13.94 10.48 -5.58
CA ASN A 136 14.00 9.04 -5.91
C ASN A 136 14.06 8.17 -4.66
N HIS A 137 14.63 8.66 -3.57
CA HIS A 137 14.79 7.97 -2.30
C HIS A 137 14.64 8.95 -1.12
N GLY A 138 14.56 8.43 0.08
CA GLY A 138 14.54 9.18 1.33
C GLY A 138 13.50 8.66 2.29
N LEU A 139 13.56 9.15 3.53
CA LEU A 139 12.72 8.74 4.65
C LEU A 139 11.66 9.80 4.94
N SER A 140 10.43 9.37 5.19
CA SER A 140 9.36 10.21 5.72
C SER A 140 8.84 9.60 7.01
N ILE A 141 8.62 10.42 8.03
CA ILE A 141 8.15 9.99 9.34
C ILE A 141 6.81 10.65 9.63
N PHE A 142 5.80 9.82 9.88
CA PHE A 142 4.47 10.23 10.31
C PHE A 142 4.30 9.90 11.79
N GLU A 143 4.46 10.91 12.62
CA GLU A 143 4.33 10.83 14.06
C GLU A 143 2.88 11.12 14.49
N GLY A 144 2.38 10.44 15.51
CA GLY A 144 1.09 10.77 16.11
C GLY A 144 0.47 9.61 16.86
N ARG A 145 -0.35 9.93 17.85
CA ARG A 145 -1.06 8.92 18.65
C ARG A 145 -1.94 8.02 17.79
N PRO A 146 -2.30 6.82 18.26
CA PRO A 146 -3.29 5.99 17.60
C PRO A 146 -4.59 6.76 17.32
N GLY A 147 -5.22 6.49 16.19
CA GLY A 147 -6.48 7.13 15.80
C GLY A 147 -6.36 8.52 15.17
N THR A 148 -5.17 9.12 15.03
CA THR A 148 -4.98 10.45 14.41
C THR A 148 -5.01 10.46 12.89
N GLY A 149 -5.24 9.30 12.24
CA GLY A 149 -5.46 9.21 10.79
C GLY A 149 -4.23 8.94 9.94
N LYS A 150 -3.07 8.54 10.52
CA LYS A 150 -1.85 8.20 9.76
C LYS A 150 -2.10 7.19 8.64
N THR A 151 -2.67 6.02 8.98
CA THR A 151 -3.00 4.97 8.01
C THR A 151 -4.05 5.43 6.99
N PHE A 152 -5.01 6.26 7.42
CA PHE A 152 -6.01 6.81 6.51
C PHE A 152 -5.36 7.73 5.45
N TYR A 153 -4.41 8.56 5.87
CA TYR A 153 -3.64 9.40 4.96
C TYR A 153 -2.75 8.57 4.00
N LEU A 154 -2.14 7.48 4.49
CA LEU A 154 -1.40 6.55 3.62
C LEU A 154 -2.28 5.96 2.52
N ARG A 155 -3.51 5.52 2.85
CA ARG A 155 -4.46 5.01 1.86
C ARG A 155 -4.83 6.08 0.83
N HIS A 156 -5.02 7.32 1.27
CA HIS A 156 -5.22 8.46 0.36
C HIS A 156 -4.03 8.63 -0.61
N LEU A 157 -2.80 8.62 -0.12
CA LEU A 157 -1.60 8.69 -0.96
C LEU A 157 -1.52 7.56 -1.98
N MET A 158 -1.83 6.33 -1.58
CA MET A 158 -1.85 5.17 -2.47
C MET A 158 -2.83 5.37 -3.62
N GLY A 159 -4.04 5.88 -3.33
CA GLY A 159 -5.03 6.19 -4.34
C GLY A 159 -4.61 7.33 -5.27
N LEU A 160 -4.12 8.42 -4.69
CA LEU A 160 -3.70 9.62 -5.42
C LEU A 160 -2.51 9.38 -6.36
N LEU A 161 -1.57 8.55 -5.94
CA LEU A 161 -0.30 8.31 -6.65
C LEU A 161 -0.25 6.98 -7.41
N LYS A 162 -1.36 6.24 -7.49
CA LYS A 162 -1.43 4.89 -8.07
C LYS A 162 -0.86 4.76 -9.47
N GLU A 163 -0.91 5.82 -10.29
CA GLU A 163 -0.42 5.80 -11.68
C GLU A 163 1.10 6.02 -11.78
N SER A 164 1.72 6.61 -10.77
CA SER A 164 3.15 6.96 -10.80
C SER A 164 4.00 6.24 -9.76
N HIS A 165 3.38 5.71 -8.72
CA HIS A 165 4.05 5.04 -7.61
C HIS A 165 3.49 3.64 -7.38
N ARG A 166 4.34 2.76 -6.85
CA ARG A 166 3.97 1.44 -6.33
C ARG A 166 4.28 1.44 -4.84
N PHE A 167 3.29 1.09 -4.04
CA PHE A 167 3.38 1.08 -2.60
C PHE A 167 3.56 -0.35 -2.09
N TYR A 168 4.58 -0.58 -1.30
CA TYR A 168 4.90 -1.87 -0.71
C TYR A 168 4.80 -1.76 0.81
N PHE A 169 4.03 -2.63 1.40
CA PHE A 169 3.81 -2.67 2.83
C PHE A 169 4.64 -3.81 3.44
N ILE A 170 5.45 -3.49 4.44
CA ILE A 170 6.23 -4.46 5.20
C ILE A 170 5.67 -4.49 6.62
N PRO A 171 5.01 -5.57 7.04
CA PRO A 171 4.54 -5.73 8.41
C PRO A 171 5.70 -5.69 9.42
N THR A 172 5.43 -5.21 10.63
CA THR A 172 6.43 -5.17 11.72
C THR A 172 7.04 -6.52 12.01
N SER A 173 6.25 -7.59 11.94
CA SER A 173 6.70 -8.98 12.12
C SER A 173 7.71 -9.45 11.07
N THR A 174 7.78 -8.78 9.92
CA THR A 174 8.68 -9.15 8.80
C THR A 174 9.76 -8.10 8.54
N MET A 175 9.93 -7.09 9.40
CA MET A 175 10.93 -6.03 9.21
C MET A 175 12.37 -6.53 9.10
N GLY A 176 12.69 -7.71 9.62
CA GLY A 176 13.99 -8.36 9.45
C GLY A 176 14.38 -8.59 7.98
N VAL A 177 13.41 -8.55 7.05
CA VAL A 177 13.66 -8.65 5.60
C VAL A 177 14.53 -7.51 5.07
N LEU A 178 14.46 -6.33 5.67
CA LEU A 178 15.22 -5.14 5.27
C LEU A 178 16.75 -5.35 5.29
N SER A 179 17.23 -6.25 6.16
CA SER A 179 18.66 -6.54 6.34
C SER A 179 19.14 -7.73 5.51
N LYS A 180 18.25 -8.40 4.74
CA LYS A 180 18.58 -9.61 4.00
C LYS A 180 19.13 -9.32 2.61
N PRO A 181 20.11 -10.12 2.14
CA PRO A 181 20.63 -9.99 0.78
C PRO A 181 19.56 -10.13 -0.32
N GLU A 182 18.55 -11.01 -0.10
CA GLU A 182 17.44 -11.23 -1.00
C GLU A 182 16.60 -9.97 -1.24
N PHE A 183 16.62 -9.03 -0.29
CA PHE A 183 15.92 -7.75 -0.40
C PHE A 183 16.45 -6.91 -1.56
N ILE A 184 17.76 -6.91 -1.76
CA ILE A 184 18.40 -6.19 -2.87
C ILE A 184 17.99 -6.81 -4.20
N GLY A 185 18.04 -8.14 -4.31
CA GLY A 185 17.63 -8.88 -5.51
C GLY A 185 16.17 -8.63 -5.88
N PHE A 186 15.26 -8.69 -4.90
CA PHE A 186 13.84 -8.38 -5.07
C PHE A 186 13.64 -6.99 -5.68
N TRP A 187 14.30 -5.95 -5.16
CA TRP A 187 14.14 -4.60 -5.68
C TRP A 187 14.76 -4.40 -7.04
N ALA A 188 15.88 -5.05 -7.33
CA ALA A 188 16.48 -5.04 -8.67
C ALA A 188 15.50 -5.60 -9.72
N ASP A 189 14.78 -6.69 -9.39
CA ASP A 189 13.77 -7.28 -10.25
C ASP A 189 12.52 -6.38 -10.38
N GLN A 190 12.04 -5.80 -9.28
CA GLN A 190 10.96 -4.84 -9.35
C GLN A 190 11.29 -3.63 -10.23
N ARG A 191 12.53 -3.13 -10.17
CA ARG A 191 13.01 -2.04 -11.03
C ARG A 191 13.01 -2.41 -12.51
N ARG A 192 13.48 -3.60 -12.83
CA ARG A 192 13.52 -4.11 -14.21
C ARG A 192 12.12 -4.25 -14.80
N THR A 193 11.16 -4.70 -14.00
CA THR A 193 9.77 -4.92 -14.42
C THR A 193 8.96 -3.62 -14.48
N HIS A 194 9.25 -2.64 -13.62
CA HIS A 194 8.44 -1.43 -13.45
C HIS A 194 9.26 -0.14 -13.62
N VAL A 195 9.91 0.03 -14.77
CA VAL A 195 10.92 1.08 -15.06
C VAL A 195 10.39 2.50 -14.80
N ASN A 196 9.12 2.75 -15.11
CA ASN A 196 8.49 4.08 -15.03
C ASN A 196 7.75 4.34 -13.72
N ARG A 197 7.94 3.49 -12.70
CA ARG A 197 7.28 3.62 -11.41
C ARG A 197 8.27 4.00 -10.31
N ARG A 198 7.83 4.83 -9.37
CA ARG A 198 8.54 5.09 -8.12
C ARG A 198 8.09 4.08 -7.08
N PHE A 199 8.98 3.70 -6.19
CA PHE A 199 8.69 2.70 -5.16
C PHE A 199 8.66 3.35 -3.80
N VAL A 200 7.56 3.13 -3.08
CA VAL A 200 7.33 3.60 -1.72
C VAL A 200 7.17 2.38 -0.82
N VAL A 201 8.05 2.25 0.15
CA VAL A 201 7.97 1.22 1.20
C VAL A 201 7.30 1.83 2.42
N ILE A 202 6.27 1.19 2.94
CA ILE A 202 5.54 1.61 4.12
C ILE A 202 5.87 0.66 5.27
N LEU A 203 6.28 1.25 6.39
CA LEU A 203 6.53 0.60 7.66
C LEU A 203 5.58 1.22 8.69
N GLU A 204 4.45 0.55 8.97
CA GLU A 204 3.52 1.03 10.00
C GLU A 204 3.92 0.53 11.38
N ASP A 205 3.59 1.35 12.41
CA ASP A 205 3.88 1.10 13.82
C ASP A 205 5.34 0.66 14.07
N SER A 206 6.24 1.39 13.40
CA SER A 206 7.66 1.07 13.35
C SER A 206 8.46 1.64 14.53
N ASP A 207 7.79 2.03 15.62
CA ASP A 207 8.40 2.61 16.82
C ASP A 207 9.64 1.83 17.27
N ALA A 208 9.48 0.55 17.55
CA ALA A 208 10.56 -0.30 18.03
C ALA A 208 11.75 -0.39 17.07
N ALA A 209 11.49 -0.38 15.75
CA ALA A 209 12.52 -0.46 14.72
C ALA A 209 13.28 0.85 14.51
N LEU A 210 12.70 2.00 14.90
CA LEU A 210 13.30 3.33 14.70
C LEU A 210 13.90 3.94 15.96
N MET A 211 13.61 3.41 17.14
CA MET A 211 14.14 3.93 18.41
C MET A 211 15.67 4.01 18.41
N THR A 212 16.20 4.82 19.30
CA THR A 212 17.64 4.92 19.53
C THR A 212 18.27 3.53 19.64
N ARG A 213 19.37 3.31 18.91
CA ARG A 213 19.98 2.00 18.72
C ARG A 213 20.23 1.26 20.03
N GLY A 214 19.55 0.12 20.16
CA GLY A 214 19.81 -0.89 21.19
C GLY A 214 20.36 -2.18 20.58
N SER A 215 20.46 -3.25 21.38
CA SER A 215 20.83 -4.58 20.88
C SER A 215 19.84 -5.12 19.84
N ASP A 216 18.55 -4.84 20.06
CA ASP A 216 17.46 -5.52 19.39
C ASP A 216 17.02 -4.89 18.05
N ASN A 217 17.32 -3.58 17.84
CA ASN A 217 16.91 -2.85 16.63
C ASN A 217 18.06 -2.33 15.76
N ARG A 218 19.29 -2.62 16.12
CA ARG A 218 20.48 -2.08 15.43
C ARG A 218 20.53 -2.41 13.95
N GLU A 219 20.13 -3.61 13.59
CA GLU A 219 20.12 -4.04 12.19
C GLU A 219 19.04 -3.33 11.39
N GLN A 220 17.83 -3.18 11.94
CA GLN A 220 16.72 -2.51 11.28
C GLN A 220 17.02 -1.02 11.06
N VAL A 221 17.50 -0.32 12.09
CA VAL A 221 17.91 1.09 11.96
C VAL A 221 19.01 1.23 10.91
N SER A 222 20.03 0.37 10.93
CA SER A 222 21.12 0.41 9.96
C SER A 222 20.64 0.15 8.53
N ALA A 223 19.72 -0.80 8.34
CA ALA A 223 19.11 -1.08 7.05
C ALA A 223 18.33 0.14 6.52
N ILE A 224 17.47 0.75 7.34
CA ILE A 224 16.70 1.94 6.95
C ILE A 224 17.63 3.10 6.62
N LEU A 225 18.69 3.31 7.38
CA LEU A 225 19.69 4.33 7.09
C LEU A 225 20.36 4.14 5.72
N ASN A 226 20.76 2.91 5.39
CA ASN A 226 21.39 2.57 4.12
C ASN A 226 20.42 2.67 2.93
N LEU A 227 19.14 2.39 3.17
CA LEU A 227 18.08 2.48 2.15
C LEU A 227 17.62 3.94 1.91
N SER A 228 17.77 4.82 2.88
CA SER A 228 17.34 6.21 2.80
C SER A 228 18.39 7.17 2.28
N ASP A 229 19.67 6.81 2.35
CA ASP A 229 20.80 7.66 1.92
C ASP A 229 22.03 6.80 1.57
N GLY A 230 22.87 7.30 0.65
CA GLY A 230 24.10 6.65 0.20
C GLY A 230 23.92 5.76 -1.06
N MET A 231 24.97 5.02 -1.39
CA MET A 231 25.07 4.26 -2.65
C MET A 231 23.93 3.27 -2.86
N LEU A 232 23.49 2.60 -1.78
CA LEU A 232 22.38 1.64 -1.87
C LEU A 232 21.04 2.35 -2.11
N ALA A 233 20.84 3.52 -1.52
CA ALA A 233 19.66 4.35 -1.76
C ALA A 233 19.59 4.84 -3.21
N ASP A 234 20.73 5.28 -3.77
CA ASP A 234 20.83 5.70 -5.16
C ASP A 234 20.54 4.56 -6.14
N PHE A 235 20.99 3.35 -5.82
CA PHE A 235 20.75 2.15 -6.63
C PHE A 235 19.30 1.70 -6.55
N LEU A 236 18.77 1.50 -5.34
CA LEU A 236 17.42 0.95 -5.13
C LEU A 236 16.33 1.98 -5.36
N ARG A 237 16.60 3.26 -5.12
CA ARG A 237 15.66 4.38 -5.30
C ARG A 237 14.33 4.15 -4.57
N LEU A 238 14.41 3.81 -3.30
CA LEU A 238 13.26 3.56 -2.45
C LEU A 238 12.92 4.79 -1.61
N GLN A 239 11.68 5.18 -1.63
CA GLN A 239 11.12 6.13 -0.67
C GLN A 239 10.53 5.31 0.48
N ILE A 240 10.83 5.67 1.71
CA ILE A 240 10.36 4.96 2.89
C ILE A 240 9.43 5.88 3.67
N ILE A 241 8.25 5.40 4.03
CA ILE A 241 7.34 6.11 4.92
C ILE A 241 7.14 5.25 6.17
N CYS A 242 7.55 5.77 7.31
CA CYS A 242 7.38 5.14 8.61
C CYS A 242 6.26 5.82 9.38
N THR A 243 5.38 5.06 10.02
CA THR A 243 4.47 5.61 11.04
C THR A 243 4.96 5.25 12.42
N ILE A 244 4.89 6.21 13.35
CA ILE A 244 5.26 6.05 14.75
C ILE A 244 4.17 6.62 15.66
N ASN A 245 4.05 6.04 16.85
CA ASN A 245 3.16 6.51 17.91
C ASN A 245 3.93 7.22 19.03
N CYS A 246 5.24 6.96 19.15
CA CYS A 246 6.15 7.70 20.04
C CYS A 246 6.55 9.08 19.48
N SER A 247 7.29 9.85 20.26
CA SER A 247 7.84 11.12 19.77
C SER A 247 9.05 10.88 18.86
N ALA A 248 9.22 11.74 17.85
CA ALA A 248 10.43 11.75 17.02
C ALA A 248 11.70 12.00 17.85
N ALA A 249 11.60 12.54 19.07
CA ALA A 249 12.72 12.69 19.99
C ALA A 249 13.27 11.34 20.51
N ASP A 250 12.44 10.28 20.46
CA ASP A 250 12.79 8.95 20.96
C ASP A 250 13.45 8.07 19.91
N ILE A 251 13.41 8.48 18.64
CA ILE A 251 14.00 7.72 17.53
C ILE A 251 15.47 8.07 17.31
N ASP A 252 16.19 7.19 16.58
CA ASP A 252 17.62 7.40 16.28
C ASP A 252 17.84 8.73 15.53
N PRO A 253 18.63 9.68 16.10
CA PRO A 253 18.86 10.99 15.48
C PRO A 253 19.46 10.91 14.06
N ALA A 254 20.15 9.83 13.71
CA ALA A 254 20.70 9.64 12.38
C ALA A 254 19.62 9.55 11.28
N LEU A 255 18.40 9.13 11.63
CA LEU A 255 17.26 9.07 10.72
C LEU A 255 16.72 10.46 10.38
N LEU A 256 16.85 11.41 11.29
CA LEU A 256 16.34 12.78 11.15
C LEU A 256 17.31 13.73 10.43
N ARG A 257 18.47 13.26 9.99
CA ARG A 257 19.49 14.11 9.36
C ARG A 257 19.01 14.70 8.04
N PRO A 258 19.34 15.98 7.75
CA PRO A 258 19.16 16.57 6.43
C PRO A 258 19.77 15.69 5.32
N GLY A 259 19.09 15.58 4.19
CA GLY A 259 19.49 14.70 3.08
C GLY A 259 18.78 13.35 3.08
N ARG A 260 18.53 12.76 4.26
CA ARG A 260 17.77 11.51 4.45
C ARG A 260 16.28 11.77 4.61
N LEU A 261 15.95 12.72 5.47
CA LEU A 261 14.58 13.04 5.83
C LEU A 261 13.92 13.87 4.72
N LEU A 262 12.91 13.31 4.07
CA LEU A 262 12.04 14.00 3.10
C LEU A 262 10.95 14.80 3.82
N CYS A 263 10.38 14.23 4.85
CA CYS A 263 9.25 14.80 5.57
C CYS A 263 9.19 14.25 7.00
N HIS A 264 8.92 15.13 7.95
CA HIS A 264 8.43 14.77 9.27
C HIS A 264 7.08 15.48 9.47
N ARG A 265 6.03 14.72 9.75
CA ARG A 265 4.69 15.27 10.01
C ARG A 265 4.13 14.70 11.28
N VAL A 266 3.71 15.61 12.16
CA VAL A 266 2.96 15.25 13.36
C VAL A 266 1.47 15.28 13.05
N PHE A 267 0.81 14.13 13.13
CA PHE A 267 -0.62 13.96 13.04
C PHE A 267 -1.23 14.20 14.43
N ARG A 268 -1.76 15.38 14.63
CA ARG A 268 -2.32 15.81 15.93
C ARG A 268 -3.76 15.38 16.08
N ARG A 269 -4.23 15.40 17.31
CA ARG A 269 -5.66 15.42 17.57
C ARG A 269 -6.24 16.71 17.01
N LEU A 270 -7.49 16.69 16.57
CA LEU A 270 -8.22 17.88 16.17
C LEU A 270 -8.59 18.67 17.41
N ASP A 271 -8.39 19.97 17.38
CA ASP A 271 -8.98 20.83 18.38
C ASP A 271 -10.52 20.78 18.30
N TYR A 272 -11.18 21.27 19.33
CA TYR A 272 -12.64 21.16 19.42
C TYR A 272 -13.37 21.80 18.23
N ASN A 273 -12.88 22.94 17.71
CA ASN A 273 -13.49 23.63 16.59
C ASN A 273 -13.36 22.84 15.28
N ASP A 274 -12.18 22.28 15.03
CA ASP A 274 -11.94 21.42 13.87
C ASP A 274 -12.72 20.11 13.98
N ALA A 275 -12.79 19.53 15.19
CA ALA A 275 -13.53 18.31 15.44
C ALA A 275 -15.06 18.49 15.26
N ILE A 276 -15.62 19.61 15.71
CA ILE A 276 -17.05 19.94 15.48
C ILE A 276 -17.32 20.07 13.99
N ARG A 277 -16.53 20.84 13.25
CA ARG A 277 -16.74 21.02 11.79
C ARG A 277 -16.74 19.67 11.06
N LEU A 278 -15.84 18.78 11.42
CA LEU A 278 -15.81 17.44 10.86
C LEU A 278 -17.04 16.63 11.28
N ALA A 279 -17.39 16.64 12.57
CA ALA A 279 -18.56 15.93 13.08
C ALA A 279 -19.88 16.38 12.40
N GLU A 280 -20.06 17.70 12.24
CA GLU A 280 -21.20 18.28 11.53
C GLU A 280 -21.28 17.80 10.07
N SER A 281 -20.14 17.77 9.36
CA SER A 281 -20.07 17.25 7.99
C SER A 281 -20.45 15.78 7.89
N LEU A 282 -20.31 15.02 8.98
CA LEU A 282 -20.69 13.61 9.10
C LEU A 282 -22.09 13.40 9.71
N GLY A 283 -22.82 14.48 10.06
CA GLY A 283 -24.11 14.41 10.75
C GLY A 283 -24.03 13.91 12.19
N ARG A 284 -22.88 14.13 12.86
CA ARG A 284 -22.58 13.63 14.21
C ARG A 284 -22.50 14.77 15.23
N LYS A 285 -22.66 14.43 16.51
CA LYS A 285 -22.51 15.38 17.62
C LYS A 285 -21.37 14.94 18.53
N LEU A 286 -20.60 15.89 19.02
CA LEU A 286 -19.54 15.65 20.01
C LEU A 286 -20.03 16.15 21.38
N PRO A 287 -19.86 15.38 22.48
CA PRO A 287 -20.50 15.67 23.77
C PRO A 287 -19.77 16.73 24.58
N GLN A 288 -18.48 16.87 24.47
CA GLN A 288 -17.66 17.72 25.33
C GLN A 288 -16.69 18.58 24.51
N ALA A 289 -16.37 19.77 25.04
CA ALA A 289 -15.32 20.61 24.50
C ALA A 289 -13.94 20.03 24.87
N SER A 290 -13.36 19.25 23.99
CA SER A 290 -12.02 18.64 24.13
C SER A 290 -11.38 18.40 22.77
N ASP A 291 -10.11 18.03 22.75
CA ASP A 291 -9.45 17.57 21.54
C ASP A 291 -9.88 16.13 21.21
N TYR A 292 -10.12 15.86 19.93
CA TYR A 292 -10.54 14.55 19.44
C TYR A 292 -9.54 13.96 18.47
N SER A 293 -9.30 12.67 18.55
CA SER A 293 -8.66 11.96 17.43
C SER A 293 -9.63 11.83 16.25
N LEU A 294 -9.10 11.68 15.06
CA LEU A 294 -9.91 11.47 13.86
C LEU A 294 -10.84 10.25 14.04
N ALA A 295 -10.33 9.17 14.63
CA ALA A 295 -11.08 7.95 14.87
C ALA A 295 -12.27 8.18 15.84
N GLU A 296 -12.10 8.98 16.90
CA GLU A 296 -13.17 9.32 17.84
C GLU A 296 -14.27 10.13 17.16
N VAL A 297 -13.93 11.07 16.27
CA VAL A 297 -14.93 11.82 15.49
C VAL A 297 -15.69 10.89 14.54
N PHE A 298 -14.99 9.96 13.88
CA PHE A 298 -15.61 8.98 12.99
C PHE A 298 -16.40 7.91 13.71
N ALA A 299 -16.04 7.53 14.92
CA ALA A 299 -16.85 6.60 15.73
C ALA A 299 -18.18 7.22 16.14
N GLY A 300 -18.21 8.56 16.36
CA GLY A 300 -19.33 9.23 16.98
C GLY A 300 -19.49 8.75 18.44
N HIS A 301 -20.44 9.32 19.18
CA HIS A 301 -20.86 8.70 20.43
C HIS A 301 -21.91 7.62 20.15
N GLU A 302 -21.51 6.47 19.66
CA GLU A 302 -22.02 5.22 20.17
C GLU A 302 -21.21 4.93 21.44
N THR A 303 -21.55 5.59 22.51
CA THR A 303 -21.25 5.11 23.85
C THR A 303 -22.16 3.90 24.08
N ASP A 304 -21.81 2.78 23.50
CA ASP A 304 -21.98 1.56 24.25
C ASP A 304 -21.05 1.71 25.45
N GLU A 305 -21.64 2.09 26.58
CA GLU A 305 -21.08 1.73 27.87
C GLU A 305 -20.78 0.25 27.78
N ILE A 306 -19.54 -0.09 27.45
CA ILE A 306 -19.02 -1.42 27.73
C ILE A 306 -19.09 -1.49 29.26
N ASN A 307 -20.21 -1.97 29.72
CA ASN A 307 -20.48 -2.35 31.08
C ASN A 307 -19.47 -3.45 31.42
N ARG A 308 -18.22 -3.03 31.76
CA ARG A 308 -17.18 -3.95 32.23
C ARG A 308 -17.73 -4.44 33.56
N PRO A 309 -18.09 -5.74 33.69
CA PRO A 309 -18.41 -6.28 34.98
C PRO A 309 -17.18 -5.99 35.87
N ARG A 310 -17.40 -5.24 36.96
CA ARG A 310 -16.41 -5.10 38.01
C ARG A 310 -16.20 -6.50 38.57
N ILE A 311 -15.11 -7.15 38.17
CA ILE A 311 -14.62 -8.36 38.85
C ILE A 311 -14.07 -7.83 40.17
N GLY A 312 -14.97 -7.70 41.18
CA GLY A 312 -14.60 -7.50 42.56
C GLY A 312 -14.25 -8.86 43.13
N PHE A 313 -12.99 -9.08 43.48
CA PHE A 313 -12.67 -10.11 44.45
C PHE A 313 -13.22 -9.61 45.80
N ALA A 314 -14.29 -10.25 46.27
CA ALA A 314 -14.74 -10.12 47.65
C ALA A 314 -13.72 -10.81 48.55
N ALA A 315 -13.27 -10.10 49.59
CA ALA A 315 -12.39 -10.59 50.64
C ALA A 315 -13.09 -11.65 51.52
#